data_2ec23bac2eec62849939238dd94f7ae9
#
_entry.id   2ec23bac2eec62849939238dd94f7ae9
#
_cell.length_a   1.000
_cell.length_b   1.000
_cell.length_c   1.000
_cell.angle_alpha   90.00
_cell.angle_beta   90.00
_cell.angle_gamma   90.00
#
_symmetry.space_group_name_H-M   'P 1'
#
loop_
_entity.id
_entity.type
_entity.pdbx_description
1 polymer ?
#
loop_
_entity_poly.entity_id
_entity_poly.type
_entity_poly.pdbx_seq_one_letter_code
_entity_poly.pdbx_strand_id
1 'polypeptide(L)'
;PWDHIVRVDGRRVPVRLFAPRTNSRDSILLFFHGGGWVTGNIDSYDRVCANLSNITGRMVVSVDYRLAPEHRFPAAPEDCYAVARDIFTDLSLFMMTPRQITLIGDSAGANLAAAVSLMARDRGEFLPESQILIYPATAADHGPNSPFPSVHENGEGYLLTAKHIEEY
;
A
#
# COMPACT_ATOMS: atom_id res chain seq x y z
N PRO A 1 9.44 3.48 15.89
CA PRO A 1 9.02 2.35 15.07
C PRO A 1 9.66 1.06 15.55
N TRP A 2 9.11 -0.08 15.15
CA TRP A 2 9.71 -1.39 15.32
C TRP A 2 9.35 -2.28 14.13
N ASP A 3 10.24 -3.20 13.79
CA ASP A 3 10.07 -4.09 12.65
C ASP A 3 9.47 -5.42 13.10
N HIS A 4 8.63 -5.99 12.24
CA HIS A 4 8.02 -7.29 12.43
C HIS A 4 8.00 -8.04 11.08
N ILE A 5 7.87 -9.36 11.12
CA ILE A 5 7.73 -10.18 9.92
C ILE A 5 6.40 -10.91 9.99
N VAL A 6 5.48 -10.53 9.13
CA VAL A 6 4.24 -11.28 8.92
C VAL A 6 4.57 -12.59 8.19
N ARG A 7 4.11 -13.71 8.76
CA ARG A 7 4.31 -15.04 8.20
C ARG A 7 2.96 -15.64 7.85
N VAL A 8 2.65 -15.68 6.58
CA VAL A 8 1.36 -16.15 6.08
C VAL A 8 1.53 -16.91 4.76
N ASP A 9 0.91 -18.08 4.64
CA ASP A 9 0.95 -18.93 3.43
C ASP A 9 2.38 -19.22 2.92
N GLY A 10 3.32 -19.47 3.84
CA GLY A 10 4.72 -19.72 3.50
C GLY A 10 5.51 -18.46 3.10
N ARG A 11 4.88 -17.29 3.07
CA ARG A 11 5.51 -15.99 2.81
C ARG A 11 6.05 -15.38 4.10
N ARG A 12 7.06 -14.54 3.92
CA ARG A 12 7.65 -13.72 4.99
C ARG A 12 7.72 -12.29 4.48
N VAL A 13 6.77 -11.47 4.89
CA VAL A 13 6.68 -10.08 4.46
C VAL A 13 7.08 -9.17 5.62
N PRO A 14 8.17 -8.40 5.49
CA PRO A 14 8.54 -7.43 6.51
C PRO A 14 7.51 -6.31 6.60
N VAL A 15 7.26 -5.86 7.81
CA VAL A 15 6.43 -4.68 8.08
C VAL A 15 7.09 -3.82 9.15
N ARG A 16 6.90 -2.51 9.07
CA ARG A 16 7.33 -1.57 10.11
C ARG A 16 6.12 -0.89 10.72
N LEU A 17 6.08 -0.91 12.05
CA LEU A 17 4.98 -0.36 12.83
C LEU A 17 5.40 0.97 13.45
N PHE A 18 4.53 1.97 13.35
CA PHE A 18 4.70 3.31 13.91
C PHE A 18 3.56 3.58 14.87
N ALA A 19 3.84 3.61 16.16
CA ALA A 19 2.86 4.03 17.15
C ALA A 19 2.85 5.56 17.28
N PRO A 20 1.67 6.20 17.38
CA PRO A 20 1.58 7.62 17.65
C PRO A 20 2.11 7.95 19.06
N ARG A 21 2.56 9.18 19.23
CA ARG A 21 3.00 9.68 20.56
C ARG A 21 1.86 9.84 21.54
N THR A 22 0.65 9.99 21.06
CA THR A 22 -0.57 10.03 21.87
C THR A 22 -1.09 8.62 22.12
N ASN A 23 -1.76 8.37 23.24
CA ASN A 23 -2.25 7.04 23.62
C ASN A 23 -3.43 6.50 22.77
N SER A 24 -3.79 7.17 21.68
CA SER A 24 -4.81 6.67 20.77
C SER A 24 -4.23 5.56 19.88
N ARG A 25 -4.50 4.32 20.23
CA ARG A 25 -4.16 3.15 19.43
C ARG A 25 -5.40 2.49 18.83
N ASP A 26 -6.45 3.28 18.63
CA ASP A 26 -7.79 2.75 18.33
C ASP A 26 -7.99 2.42 16.85
N SER A 27 -7.00 2.70 16.00
CA SER A 27 -7.12 2.42 14.58
C SER A 27 -5.75 2.26 13.88
N ILE A 28 -5.76 1.50 12.80
CA ILE A 28 -4.59 1.20 11.97
C ILE A 28 -4.75 1.84 10.59
N LEU A 29 -3.66 2.40 10.09
CA LEU A 29 -3.43 2.69 8.68
C LEU A 29 -2.48 1.63 8.14
N LEU A 30 -2.97 0.71 7.34
CA LEU A 30 -2.14 -0.26 6.62
C LEU A 30 -1.65 0.40 5.34
N PHE A 31 -0.36 0.74 5.33
CA PHE A 31 0.26 1.60 4.34
C PHE A 31 1.07 0.79 3.30
N PHE A 32 0.77 1.02 2.03
CA PHE A 32 1.53 0.52 0.89
C PHE A 32 2.21 1.69 0.20
N HIS A 33 3.54 1.62 0.07
CA HIS A 33 4.34 2.71 -0.48
C HIS A 33 4.24 2.81 -2.01
N GLY A 34 4.50 4.01 -2.56
CA GLY A 34 4.65 4.24 -3.98
C GLY A 34 6.03 3.81 -4.52
N GLY A 35 6.27 4.08 -5.80
CA GLY A 35 7.54 3.77 -6.46
C GLY A 35 7.42 2.85 -7.68
N GLY A 36 6.24 2.84 -8.35
CA GLY A 36 6.03 2.11 -9.61
C GLY A 36 6.20 0.59 -9.48
N TRP A 37 6.00 0.03 -8.28
CA TRP A 37 6.25 -1.39 -7.96
C TRP A 37 7.70 -1.86 -8.17
N VAL A 38 8.64 -0.93 -8.44
CA VAL A 38 10.06 -1.19 -8.77
C VAL A 38 10.99 -0.59 -7.72
N THR A 39 10.60 0.52 -7.11
CA THR A 39 11.42 1.24 -6.12
C THR A 39 10.65 1.51 -4.84
N GLY A 40 11.37 1.99 -3.82
CA GLY A 40 10.80 2.25 -2.51
C GLY A 40 10.99 1.06 -1.56
N ASN A 41 10.88 1.32 -0.28
CA ASN A 41 10.91 0.35 0.80
C ASN A 41 10.48 1.01 2.11
N ILE A 42 10.39 0.25 3.19
CA ILE A 42 10.03 0.77 4.51
C ILE A 42 10.99 1.85 5.03
N ASP A 43 12.28 1.82 4.65
CA ASP A 43 13.26 2.81 5.10
C ASP A 43 13.06 4.15 4.40
N SER A 44 12.81 4.15 3.08
CA SER A 44 12.57 5.37 2.32
C SER A 44 11.27 6.09 2.74
N TYR A 45 10.30 5.36 3.27
CA TYR A 45 9.02 5.88 3.76
C TYR A 45 8.97 6.08 5.29
N ASP A 46 10.06 5.87 6.01
CA ASP A 46 10.11 5.97 7.48
C ASP A 46 9.56 7.30 8.00
N ARG A 47 10.02 8.42 7.44
CA ARG A 47 9.56 9.77 7.84
C ARG A 47 8.10 10.02 7.51
N VAL A 48 7.63 9.55 6.36
CA VAL A 48 6.25 9.71 5.91
C VAL A 48 5.33 8.97 6.89
N CYS A 49 5.60 7.70 7.16
CA CYS A 49 4.81 6.86 8.04
C CYS A 49 4.85 7.34 9.51
N ALA A 50 6.02 7.78 10.00
CA ALA A 50 6.14 8.35 11.34
C ALA A 50 5.32 9.64 11.50
N ASN A 51 5.37 10.55 10.51
CA ASN A 51 4.58 11.78 10.52
C ASN A 51 3.09 11.47 10.40
N LEU A 52 2.70 10.57 9.51
CA LEU A 52 1.32 10.14 9.34
C LEU A 52 0.75 9.59 10.64
N SER A 53 1.50 8.72 11.34
CA SER A 53 1.12 8.19 12.65
C SER A 53 0.92 9.30 13.69
N ASN A 54 1.86 10.23 13.80
CA ASN A 54 1.80 11.31 14.77
C ASN A 54 0.67 12.32 14.50
N ILE A 55 0.44 12.69 13.22
CA ILE A 55 -0.58 13.67 12.85
C ILE A 55 -1.99 13.08 12.99
N THR A 56 -2.16 11.82 12.60
CA THR A 56 -3.49 11.17 12.64
C THR A 56 -3.82 10.57 14.00
N GLY A 57 -2.83 10.38 14.89
CA GLY A 57 -2.99 9.65 16.14
C GLY A 57 -3.24 8.15 15.95
N ARG A 58 -3.03 7.63 14.72
CA ARG A 58 -3.26 6.23 14.36
C ARG A 58 -1.96 5.44 14.29
N MET A 59 -2.04 4.16 14.58
CA MET A 59 -0.92 3.26 14.27
C MET A 59 -0.78 3.13 12.75
N VAL A 60 0.45 3.23 12.23
CA VAL A 60 0.75 2.95 10.83
C VAL A 60 1.52 1.63 10.75
N VAL A 61 1.08 0.73 9.88
CA VAL A 61 1.78 -0.50 9.51
C VAL A 61 2.22 -0.35 8.06
N SER A 62 3.51 -0.13 7.84
CA SER A 62 4.10 0.00 6.50
C SER A 62 4.57 -1.37 6.02
N VAL A 63 4.19 -1.74 4.81
CA VAL A 63 4.47 -3.06 4.22
C VAL A 63 5.64 -2.97 3.26
N ASP A 64 6.64 -3.84 3.45
CA ASP A 64 7.79 -3.99 2.57
C ASP A 64 7.51 -5.11 1.56
N TYR A 65 6.63 -4.84 0.62
CA TYR A 65 6.23 -5.80 -0.40
C TYR A 65 7.32 -5.99 -1.44
N ARG A 66 7.39 -7.17 -2.06
CA ARG A 66 8.37 -7.52 -3.08
C ARG A 66 8.20 -6.67 -4.34
N LEU A 67 9.33 -6.25 -4.91
CA LEU A 67 9.41 -5.34 -6.05
C LEU A 67 9.87 -6.05 -7.32
N ALA A 68 9.45 -5.53 -8.46
CA ALA A 68 10.03 -5.87 -9.76
C ALA A 68 11.40 -5.15 -9.91
N PRO A 69 12.30 -5.64 -10.77
CA PRO A 69 12.14 -6.80 -11.65
C PRO A 69 12.41 -8.15 -10.97
N GLU A 70 12.94 -8.20 -9.74
CA GLU A 70 13.27 -9.44 -9.03
C GLU A 70 12.02 -10.27 -8.76
N HIS A 71 10.91 -9.60 -8.45
CA HIS A 71 9.63 -10.23 -8.16
C HIS A 71 8.51 -9.54 -8.95
N ARG A 72 8.29 -10.02 -10.17
CA ARG A 72 7.26 -9.48 -11.06
C ARG A 72 5.85 -9.73 -10.54
N PHE A 73 4.88 -9.03 -11.17
CA PHE A 73 3.47 -9.30 -10.95
C PHE A 73 3.19 -10.83 -10.98
N PRO A 74 2.40 -11.35 -10.03
CA PRO A 74 1.58 -10.66 -9.03
C PRO A 74 2.21 -10.58 -7.62
N ALA A 75 3.54 -10.58 -7.46
CA ALA A 75 4.20 -10.67 -6.17
C ALA A 75 3.79 -9.55 -5.20
N ALA A 76 3.79 -8.28 -5.65
CA ALA A 76 3.44 -7.13 -4.81
C ALA A 76 1.98 -7.18 -4.30
N PRO A 77 0.95 -7.32 -5.16
CA PRO A 77 -0.43 -7.41 -4.68
C PRO A 77 -0.68 -8.63 -3.79
N GLU A 78 0.00 -9.75 -4.04
CA GLU A 78 -0.13 -10.94 -3.19
C GLU A 78 0.49 -10.76 -1.81
N ASP A 79 1.64 -10.08 -1.70
CA ASP A 79 2.25 -9.77 -0.41
C ASP A 79 1.39 -8.79 0.39
N CYS A 80 0.93 -7.71 -0.26
CA CYS A 80 0.02 -6.74 0.37
C CYS A 80 -1.28 -7.38 0.83
N TYR A 81 -1.86 -8.26 0.00
CA TYR A 81 -3.06 -9.00 0.35
C TYR A 81 -2.84 -9.94 1.53
N ALA A 82 -1.73 -10.68 1.53
CA ALA A 82 -1.40 -11.62 2.58
C ALA A 82 -1.24 -10.91 3.94
N VAL A 83 -0.53 -9.77 3.97
CA VAL A 83 -0.40 -8.94 5.18
C VAL A 83 -1.75 -8.38 5.61
N ALA A 84 -2.54 -7.85 4.68
CA ALA A 84 -3.87 -7.32 4.99
C ALA A 84 -4.76 -8.41 5.61
N ARG A 85 -4.84 -9.58 4.98
CA ARG A 85 -5.61 -10.72 5.47
C ARG A 85 -5.19 -11.13 6.89
N ASP A 86 -3.89 -11.26 7.13
CA ASP A 86 -3.36 -11.61 8.44
C ASP A 86 -3.79 -10.61 9.51
N ILE A 87 -3.61 -9.30 9.25
CA ILE A 87 -4.00 -8.23 10.17
C ILE A 87 -5.52 -8.18 10.40
N PHE A 88 -6.34 -8.43 9.36
CA PHE A 88 -7.80 -8.43 9.51
C PHE A 88 -8.34 -9.66 10.22
N THR A 89 -7.66 -10.80 10.16
CA THR A 89 -8.11 -12.07 10.74
C THR A 89 -7.48 -12.36 12.11
N ASP A 90 -6.25 -11.92 12.35
CA ASP A 90 -5.57 -12.03 13.65
C ASP A 90 -5.19 -10.68 14.22
N LEU A 91 -6.13 -10.09 14.96
CA LEU A 91 -5.95 -8.80 15.66
C LEU A 91 -5.35 -8.94 17.05
N SER A 92 -4.94 -10.14 17.45
CA SER A 92 -4.36 -10.40 18.78
C SER A 92 -3.12 -9.53 19.05
N LEU A 93 -2.33 -9.27 18.00
CA LEU A 93 -1.15 -8.39 18.07
C LEU A 93 -1.49 -6.93 18.38
N PHE A 94 -2.70 -6.47 18.03
CA PHE A 94 -3.08 -5.05 18.10
C PHE A 94 -4.15 -4.76 19.14
N MET A 95 -4.85 -5.77 19.63
CA MET A 95 -6.01 -5.61 20.56
C MET A 95 -7.10 -4.68 19.97
N MET A 96 -7.37 -4.78 18.68
CA MET A 96 -8.28 -3.92 17.92
C MET A 96 -9.39 -4.72 17.24
N THR A 97 -10.31 -4.01 16.56
CA THR A 97 -11.36 -4.61 15.73
C THR A 97 -11.10 -4.33 14.23
N PRO A 98 -11.59 -5.14 13.29
CA PRO A 98 -11.42 -4.93 11.85
C PRO A 98 -11.90 -3.56 11.36
N ARG A 99 -12.94 -2.99 11.97
CA ARG A 99 -13.50 -1.68 11.63
C ARG A 99 -12.53 -0.51 11.81
N GLN A 100 -11.45 -0.73 12.51
CA GLN A 100 -10.44 0.28 12.82
C GLN A 100 -9.26 0.25 11.84
N ILE A 101 -9.35 -0.56 10.77
CA ILE A 101 -8.27 -0.71 9.79
C ILE A 101 -8.67 -0.02 8.48
N THR A 102 -7.82 0.92 8.05
CA THR A 102 -7.95 1.61 6.75
C THR A 102 -6.76 1.23 5.88
N LEU A 103 -7.01 0.82 4.63
CA LEU A 103 -5.95 0.67 3.64
C LEU A 103 -5.56 2.03 3.09
N ILE A 104 -4.27 2.32 2.98
CA ILE A 104 -3.77 3.59 2.47
C ILE A 104 -2.52 3.37 1.64
N GLY A 105 -2.34 4.18 0.60
CA GLY A 105 -1.10 4.20 -0.18
C GLY A 105 -1.05 5.37 -1.13
N ASP A 106 0.12 5.59 -1.71
CA ASP A 106 0.37 6.62 -2.71
C ASP A 106 0.81 5.99 -4.03
N SER A 107 0.39 6.55 -5.18
CA SER A 107 0.81 6.10 -6.52
C SER A 107 0.58 4.59 -6.72
N ALA A 108 1.63 3.80 -6.99
CA ALA A 108 1.59 2.34 -7.07
C ALA A 108 1.04 1.69 -5.78
N GLY A 109 1.35 2.25 -4.61
CA GLY A 109 0.82 1.79 -3.33
C GLY A 109 -0.67 2.03 -3.18
N ALA A 110 -1.18 3.13 -3.73
CA ALA A 110 -2.62 3.40 -3.77
C ALA A 110 -3.34 2.43 -4.73
N ASN A 111 -2.72 2.08 -5.86
CA ASN A 111 -3.20 1.01 -6.72
C ASN A 111 -3.26 -0.32 -5.96
N LEU A 112 -2.21 -0.67 -5.21
CA LEU A 112 -2.19 -1.88 -4.37
C LEU A 112 -3.30 -1.87 -3.32
N ALA A 113 -3.59 -0.73 -2.67
CA ALA A 113 -4.69 -0.61 -1.71
C ALA A 113 -6.05 -0.89 -2.38
N ALA A 114 -6.28 -0.35 -3.58
CA ALA A 114 -7.48 -0.64 -4.35
C ALA A 114 -7.56 -2.11 -4.78
N ALA A 115 -6.45 -2.68 -5.28
CA ALA A 115 -6.36 -4.06 -5.69
C ALA A 115 -6.64 -5.03 -4.52
N VAL A 116 -6.02 -4.79 -3.37
CA VAL A 116 -6.25 -5.59 -2.15
C VAL A 116 -7.71 -5.54 -1.72
N SER A 117 -8.36 -4.37 -1.79
CA SER A 117 -9.79 -4.23 -1.47
C SER A 117 -10.66 -5.06 -2.42
N LEU A 118 -10.35 -5.05 -3.72
CA LEU A 118 -11.07 -5.86 -4.71
C LEU A 118 -10.83 -7.36 -4.50
N MET A 119 -9.57 -7.76 -4.27
CA MET A 119 -9.23 -9.15 -3.97
C MET A 119 -9.94 -9.65 -2.71
N ALA A 120 -10.02 -8.82 -1.65
CA ALA A 120 -10.71 -9.15 -0.41
C ALA A 120 -12.20 -9.37 -0.63
N ARG A 121 -12.85 -8.48 -1.40
CA ARG A 121 -14.26 -8.62 -1.80
C ARG A 121 -14.50 -9.92 -2.56
N ASP A 122 -13.68 -10.19 -3.58
CA ASP A 122 -13.88 -11.31 -4.49
C ASP A 122 -13.60 -12.67 -3.81
N ARG A 123 -12.67 -12.70 -2.85
CA ARG A 123 -12.34 -13.91 -2.07
C ARG A 123 -13.25 -14.10 -0.85
N GLY A 124 -13.90 -13.02 -0.38
CA GLY A 124 -14.80 -13.07 0.78
C GLY A 124 -14.12 -13.38 2.11
N GLU A 125 -12.81 -13.16 2.23
CA GLU A 125 -12.04 -13.48 3.44
C GLU A 125 -12.07 -12.34 4.47
N PHE A 126 -12.06 -11.09 4.01
CA PHE A 126 -12.23 -9.88 4.81
C PHE A 126 -12.75 -8.74 3.93
N LEU A 127 -13.21 -7.66 4.55
CA LEU A 127 -13.68 -6.48 3.81
C LEU A 127 -13.19 -5.20 4.50
N PRO A 128 -12.29 -4.43 3.88
CA PRO A 128 -11.91 -3.11 4.38
C PRO A 128 -13.11 -2.16 4.32
N GLU A 129 -13.41 -1.46 5.42
CA GLU A 129 -14.50 -0.46 5.44
C GLU A 129 -14.08 0.86 4.78
N SER A 130 -12.78 1.14 4.72
CA SER A 130 -12.25 2.38 4.16
C SER A 130 -10.90 2.19 3.50
N GLN A 131 -10.67 3.02 2.48
CA GLN A 131 -9.38 3.15 1.82
C GLN A 131 -9.09 4.61 1.50
N ILE A 132 -7.82 4.99 1.56
CA ILE A 132 -7.31 6.31 1.20
C ILE A 132 -6.34 6.13 0.04
N LEU A 133 -6.73 6.59 -1.14
CA LEU A 133 -5.97 6.44 -2.36
C LEU A 133 -5.36 7.80 -2.74
N ILE A 134 -4.04 7.93 -2.59
CA ILE A 134 -3.31 9.17 -2.89
C ILE A 134 -2.76 9.04 -4.31
N TYR A 135 -3.29 9.85 -5.23
CA TYR A 135 -2.95 9.85 -6.68
C TYR A 135 -2.72 8.43 -7.26
N PRO A 136 -3.69 7.52 -7.17
CA PRO A 136 -3.52 6.12 -7.55
C PRO A 136 -3.24 5.94 -9.05
N ALA A 137 -2.36 4.98 -9.39
CA ALA A 137 -2.23 4.51 -10.76
C ALA A 137 -3.43 3.60 -11.09
N THR A 138 -4.40 4.11 -11.86
CA THR A 138 -5.68 3.41 -12.12
C THR A 138 -5.90 3.02 -13.58
N ALA A 139 -5.14 3.59 -14.51
CA ALA A 139 -5.24 3.29 -15.93
C ALA A 139 -3.95 2.64 -16.42
N ALA A 140 -4.09 1.66 -17.31
CA ALA A 140 -2.94 0.98 -17.93
C ALA A 140 -2.51 1.66 -19.24
N ASP A 141 -3.41 2.39 -19.93
CA ASP A 141 -3.13 2.99 -21.22
C ASP A 141 -2.59 4.42 -21.06
N HIS A 142 -1.28 4.54 -21.18
CA HIS A 142 -0.55 5.82 -21.20
C HIS A 142 0.12 6.06 -22.57
N GLY A 143 -0.25 5.28 -23.59
CA GLY A 143 0.28 5.40 -24.95
C GLY A 143 -0.32 6.56 -25.74
N PRO A 144 0.14 6.74 -26.99
CA PRO A 144 -0.28 7.84 -27.84
C PRO A 144 -1.76 7.83 -28.23
N ASN A 145 -2.45 6.73 -28.04
CA ASN A 145 -3.89 6.58 -28.28
C ASN A 145 -4.73 6.58 -26.99
N SER A 146 -4.15 6.93 -25.87
CA SER A 146 -4.86 7.00 -24.59
C SER A 146 -6.10 7.90 -24.69
N PRO A 147 -7.26 7.48 -24.16
CA PRO A 147 -8.46 8.33 -24.16
C PRO A 147 -8.40 9.45 -23.12
N PHE A 148 -7.34 9.52 -22.32
CA PHE A 148 -7.22 10.49 -21.23
C PHE A 148 -6.42 11.73 -21.69
N PRO A 149 -7.02 12.93 -21.78
CA PRO A 149 -6.32 14.16 -22.19
C PRO A 149 -5.06 14.43 -21.37
N SER A 150 -5.10 14.17 -20.05
CA SER A 150 -3.98 14.38 -19.14
C SER A 150 -2.73 13.56 -19.46
N VAL A 151 -2.87 12.41 -20.13
CA VAL A 151 -1.73 11.60 -20.60
C VAL A 151 -0.95 12.35 -21.67
N HIS A 152 -1.65 13.05 -22.56
CA HIS A 152 -1.04 13.83 -23.64
C HIS A 152 -0.49 15.16 -23.14
N GLU A 153 -1.20 15.82 -22.22
CA GLU A 153 -0.81 17.11 -21.66
C GLU A 153 0.39 17.00 -20.72
N ASN A 154 0.47 15.93 -19.94
CA ASN A 154 1.45 15.73 -18.87
C ASN A 154 2.40 14.55 -19.13
N GLY A 155 2.38 13.98 -20.33
CA GLY A 155 3.21 12.82 -20.70
C GLY A 155 4.71 13.11 -20.79
N GLU A 156 5.10 14.39 -20.89
CA GLU A 156 6.49 14.85 -20.96
C GLU A 156 6.72 16.04 -20.04
N GLY A 157 7.97 16.27 -19.66
CA GLY A 157 8.38 17.44 -18.85
C GLY A 157 8.09 17.35 -17.36
N TYR A 158 7.56 16.25 -16.86
CA TYR A 158 7.30 15.96 -15.46
C TYR A 158 8.16 14.79 -14.95
N LEU A 159 8.18 14.60 -13.63
CA LEU A 159 8.97 13.54 -12.97
C LEU A 159 8.64 12.13 -13.51
N LEU A 160 7.35 11.87 -13.73
CA LEU A 160 6.86 10.60 -14.29
C LEU A 160 6.32 10.87 -15.69
N THR A 161 7.04 10.39 -16.70
CA THR A 161 6.63 10.52 -18.12
C THR A 161 5.75 9.35 -18.55
N ALA A 162 4.97 9.52 -19.62
CA ALA A 162 4.18 8.44 -20.22
C ALA A 162 5.06 7.24 -20.57
N LYS A 163 6.25 7.47 -21.13
CA LYS A 163 7.23 6.40 -21.41
C LYS A 163 7.65 5.63 -20.16
N HIS A 164 7.94 6.31 -19.05
CA HIS A 164 8.31 5.64 -17.80
C HIS A 164 7.15 4.79 -17.25
N ILE A 165 5.90 5.25 -17.41
CA ILE A 165 4.73 4.50 -16.95
C ILE A 165 4.55 3.21 -17.75
N GLU A 166 4.84 3.24 -19.06
CA GLU A 166 4.78 2.04 -19.92
C GLU A 166 5.86 0.99 -19.59
N GLU A 167 6.95 1.42 -18.94
CA GLU A 167 8.05 0.53 -18.53
C GLU A 167 7.75 -0.21 -17.20
N TYR A 168 6.76 0.25 -16.43
CA TYR A 168 6.33 -0.36 -15.16
C TYR A 168 5.28 -1.46 -15.35
#